data_2cb379ebc10189c6d05ea8209cd0d871
#
_entry.id   2cb379ebc10189c6d05ea8209cd0d871
#
_cell.length_a   1.000
_cell.length_b   1.000
_cell.length_c   1.000
_cell.angle_alpha   90.00
_cell.angle_beta   90.00
_cell.angle_gamma   90.00
#
_symmetry.space_group_name_H-M   'P 1'
#
loop_
_entity.id
_entity.type
_entity.pdbx_description
1 polymer ?
#
loop_
_entity_poly.entity_id
_entity_poly.type
_entity_poly.pdbx_seq_one_letter_code
_entity_poly.pdbx_strand_id
1 'polypeptide(L)'
;TLAGGLTLDKATRRALLAGEPLELSGREWTLLELLVQQRDKVVTKEQIHQAWSDEGGETGGGNSIEVYIHRLRRKLEGARLVIRTVRGLGYLLEAEA
;
A
#
# COMPACT_ATOMS: atom_id res chain seq x y z
N THR A 1 -3.26 -14.04 -5.52
CA THR A 1 -3.80 -13.21 -6.59
C THR A 1 -4.92 -12.34 -6.04
N LEU A 2 -4.91 -11.09 -6.40
CA LEU A 2 -5.86 -10.13 -5.89
C LEU A 2 -6.65 -9.54 -7.03
N ALA A 3 -7.75 -8.86 -6.65
CA ALA A 3 -8.54 -8.13 -7.63
C ALA A 3 -7.67 -7.08 -8.33
N GLY A 4 -8.09 -6.64 -9.50
CA GLY A 4 -7.41 -5.57 -10.21
C GLY A 4 -6.12 -5.97 -10.90
N GLY A 5 -5.81 -7.26 -10.93
CA GLY A 5 -4.59 -7.72 -11.55
C GLY A 5 -3.35 -7.62 -10.69
N LEU A 6 -3.52 -7.25 -9.44
CA LEU A 6 -2.39 -7.15 -8.52
C LEU A 6 -2.13 -8.46 -7.82
N THR A 7 -0.88 -8.87 -7.76
CA THR A 7 -0.45 -10.07 -7.05
C THR A 7 0.67 -9.69 -6.09
N LEU A 8 0.58 -10.19 -4.87
CA LEU A 8 1.63 -9.98 -3.89
C LEU A 8 2.26 -11.31 -3.52
N ASP A 9 3.59 -11.34 -3.54
CA ASP A 9 4.35 -12.50 -3.12
C ASP A 9 5.07 -12.14 -1.84
N LYS A 10 4.56 -12.62 -0.72
CA LYS A 10 5.13 -12.27 0.58
C LYS A 10 6.50 -12.89 0.80
N ALA A 11 6.73 -14.05 0.22
CA ALA A 11 8.01 -14.73 0.42
C ALA A 11 9.16 -13.93 -0.18
N THR A 12 8.95 -13.35 -1.34
CA THR A 12 9.98 -12.57 -2.01
C THR A 12 9.77 -11.07 -1.84
N ARG A 13 8.68 -10.67 -1.23
CA ARG A 13 8.30 -9.27 -1.05
C ARG A 13 8.24 -8.55 -2.39
N ARG A 14 7.59 -9.19 -3.34
CA ARG A 14 7.42 -8.64 -4.68
C ARG A 14 5.96 -8.45 -5.00
N ALA A 15 5.68 -7.39 -5.73
CA ALA A 15 4.35 -7.12 -6.24
C ALA A 15 4.38 -7.20 -7.74
N LEU A 16 3.33 -7.77 -8.30
CA LEU A 16 3.17 -7.87 -9.74
C LEU A 16 1.85 -7.22 -10.12
N LEU A 17 1.88 -6.42 -11.16
CA LEU A 17 0.68 -5.81 -11.69
C LEU A 17 0.53 -6.28 -13.12
N ALA A 18 -0.56 -7.00 -13.38
CA ALA A 18 -0.83 -7.59 -14.68
C ALA A 18 0.36 -8.44 -15.17
N GLY A 19 1.00 -9.13 -14.24
CA GLY A 19 2.14 -9.97 -14.55
C GLY A 19 3.48 -9.26 -14.61
N GLU A 20 3.48 -7.95 -14.41
CA GLU A 20 4.72 -7.17 -14.49
C GLU A 20 5.18 -6.75 -13.11
N PRO A 21 6.47 -6.89 -12.80
CA PRO A 21 6.94 -6.53 -11.47
C PRO A 21 6.80 -5.03 -11.21
N LEU A 22 6.37 -4.72 -9.99
CA LEU A 22 6.36 -3.35 -9.51
C LEU A 22 7.56 -3.15 -8.61
N GLU A 23 8.28 -2.06 -8.82
CA GLU A 23 9.37 -1.73 -7.92
C GLU A 23 8.83 -0.95 -6.73
N LEU A 24 9.01 -1.51 -5.55
CA LEU A 24 8.54 -0.89 -4.32
C LEU A 24 9.68 -0.82 -3.32
N SER A 25 9.79 0.32 -2.64
CA SER A 25 10.70 0.40 -1.51
C SER A 25 10.11 -0.41 -0.36
N GLY A 26 10.90 -0.63 0.69
CA GLY A 26 10.41 -1.39 1.83
C GLY A 26 9.16 -0.78 2.44
N ARG A 27 9.14 0.54 2.57
CA ARG A 27 7.96 1.19 3.14
C ARG A 27 6.76 1.12 2.21
N GLU A 28 6.98 1.25 0.92
CA GLU A 28 5.89 1.13 -0.03
C GLU A 28 5.31 -0.28 -0.01
N TRP A 29 6.18 -1.28 0.07
CA TRP A 29 5.73 -2.66 0.16
C TRP A 29 4.87 -2.87 1.42
N THR A 30 5.38 -2.41 2.56
CA THR A 30 4.67 -2.59 3.83
C THR A 30 3.32 -1.90 3.81
N LEU A 31 3.29 -0.69 3.27
CA LEU A 31 2.03 0.05 3.16
C LEU A 31 1.03 -0.68 2.27
N LEU A 32 1.50 -1.12 1.10
CA LEU A 32 0.62 -1.81 0.17
C LEU A 32 0.12 -3.12 0.76
N GLU A 33 0.99 -3.87 1.39
CA GLU A 33 0.61 -5.13 2.00
C GLU A 33 -0.46 -4.92 3.07
N LEU A 34 -0.28 -3.90 3.90
CA LEU A 34 -1.25 -3.60 4.94
C LEU A 34 -2.60 -3.23 4.35
N LEU A 35 -2.60 -2.38 3.32
CA LEU A 35 -3.83 -1.99 2.65
C LEU A 35 -4.54 -3.20 2.05
N VAL A 36 -3.78 -4.10 1.47
CA VAL A 36 -4.35 -5.30 0.87
C VAL A 36 -4.94 -6.22 1.94
N GLN A 37 -4.24 -6.40 3.04
CA GLN A 37 -4.73 -7.24 4.12
C GLN A 37 -6.04 -6.71 4.70
N GLN A 38 -6.17 -5.38 4.71
CA GLN A 38 -7.34 -4.71 5.24
C GLN A 38 -8.26 -4.21 4.12
N ARG A 39 -8.23 -4.87 2.99
CA ARG A 39 -9.02 -4.43 1.84
C ARG A 39 -10.47 -4.20 2.24
N ASP A 40 -11.02 -3.10 1.74
CA ASP A 40 -12.39 -2.66 2.05
C ASP A 40 -12.57 -2.20 3.50
N LYS A 41 -11.48 -2.04 4.23
CA LYS A 41 -11.51 -1.51 5.58
C LYS A 41 -10.53 -0.36 5.71
N VAL A 42 -10.84 0.55 6.60
CA VAL A 42 -9.99 1.72 6.81
C VAL A 42 -8.71 1.31 7.52
N VAL A 43 -7.59 1.71 6.95
CA VAL A 43 -6.28 1.57 7.59
C VAL A 43 -5.92 2.94 8.14
N THR A 44 -5.77 3.02 9.46
CA THR A 44 -5.46 4.30 10.08
C THR A 44 -4.01 4.65 9.91
N LYS A 45 -3.71 5.93 10.04
CA LYS A 45 -2.32 6.39 9.97
C LYS A 45 -1.49 5.75 11.08
N GLU A 46 -2.09 5.52 12.24
CA GLU A 46 -1.39 4.85 13.33
C GLU A 46 -1.00 3.43 12.95
N GLN A 47 -1.89 2.72 12.30
CA GLN A 47 -1.56 1.36 11.85
C GLN A 47 -0.40 1.36 10.87
N ILE A 48 -0.37 2.35 10.00
CA ILE A 48 0.71 2.46 9.02
C ILE A 48 2.03 2.74 9.72
N HIS A 49 2.02 3.70 10.65
CA HIS A 49 3.24 4.01 11.39
C HIS A 49 3.73 2.81 12.20
N GLN A 50 2.81 2.09 12.81
CA GLN A 50 3.15 0.91 13.58
C GLN A 50 3.80 -0.15 12.71
N ALA A 51 3.25 -0.37 11.53
CA ALA A 51 3.81 -1.36 10.62
C ALA A 51 5.21 -0.98 10.17
N TRP A 52 5.43 0.30 9.92
CA TRP A 52 6.77 0.76 9.54
C TRP A 52 7.74 0.63 10.70
N SER A 53 7.30 0.89 11.92
CA SER A 53 8.16 0.73 13.09
C SER A 53 8.56 -0.71 13.30
N ASP A 54 7.61 -1.62 13.09
CA ASP A 54 7.87 -3.05 13.27
C ASP A 54 8.93 -3.55 12.30
N GLU A 55 9.09 -2.89 11.18
CA GLU A 55 10.12 -3.28 10.23
C GLU A 55 11.50 -2.73 10.59
N GLY A 56 11.59 -1.99 11.69
CA GLY A 56 12.87 -1.43 12.08
C GLY A 56 13.32 -0.29 11.20
N GLY A 57 12.45 0.23 10.38
CA GLY A 57 12.81 1.31 9.49
C GLY A 57 12.95 2.60 10.24
N GLU A 58 13.65 3.51 9.65
CA GLU A 58 13.80 4.83 10.22
C GLU A 58 12.51 5.60 10.16
N THR A 59 12.14 6.15 11.27
CA THR A 59 10.92 6.91 11.33
C THR A 59 11.16 8.41 11.27
N GLY A 60 12.41 8.81 11.28
CA GLY A 60 12.71 10.21 11.40
C GLY A 60 12.68 11.00 10.11
N GLY A 61 12.39 10.37 9.06
CA GLY A 61 12.44 11.08 7.82
C GLY A 61 11.29 12.04 7.68
N GLY A 62 11.30 13.07 7.19
CA GLY A 62 10.18 13.94 6.95
C GLY A 62 9.20 13.45 5.93
N ASN A 63 9.25 12.19 5.60
CA ASN A 63 8.34 11.63 4.62
C ASN A 63 7.02 11.30 5.25
N SER A 64 5.99 11.89 4.76
CA SER A 64 4.67 11.65 5.27
C SER A 64 4.04 10.45 4.58
N ILE A 65 3.05 9.90 5.23
CA ILE A 65 2.27 8.82 4.65
C ILE A 65 1.71 9.24 3.30
N GLU A 66 1.30 10.49 3.18
CA GLU A 66 0.71 10.98 1.93
C GLU A 66 1.64 10.85 0.74
N VAL A 67 2.95 11.02 0.95
CA VAL A 67 3.90 10.87 -0.13
C VAL A 67 3.90 9.43 -0.64
N TYR A 68 3.88 8.47 0.29
CA TYR A 68 3.87 7.07 -0.10
C TYR A 68 2.53 6.65 -0.72
N ILE A 69 1.44 7.19 -0.23
CA ILE A 69 0.14 6.95 -0.83
C ILE A 69 0.11 7.47 -2.27
N HIS A 70 0.66 8.67 -2.48
CA HIS A 70 0.71 9.24 -3.83
C HIS A 70 1.54 8.35 -4.75
N ARG A 71 2.68 7.88 -4.28
CA ARG A 71 3.52 7.00 -5.08
C ARG A 71 2.82 5.70 -5.42
N LEU A 72 2.14 5.11 -4.45
CA LEU A 72 1.41 3.88 -4.71
C LEU A 72 0.27 4.09 -5.70
N ARG A 73 -0.43 5.21 -5.57
CA ARG A 73 -1.50 5.52 -6.52
C ARG A 73 -0.97 5.55 -7.94
N ARG A 74 0.19 6.17 -8.12
CA ARG A 74 0.78 6.25 -9.44
C ARG A 74 1.21 4.87 -9.95
N LYS A 75 1.78 4.08 -9.08
CA LYS A 75 2.23 2.74 -9.48
C LYS A 75 1.07 1.80 -9.76
N LEU A 76 -0.07 2.06 -9.17
CA LEU A 76 -1.27 1.24 -9.39
C LEU A 76 -2.16 1.77 -10.51
N GLU A 77 -1.74 2.82 -11.19
CA GLU A 77 -2.49 3.28 -12.36
C GLU A 77 -2.60 2.14 -13.37
N GLY A 78 -3.79 1.96 -13.89
CA GLY A 78 -4.05 0.85 -14.78
C GLY A 78 -4.56 -0.39 -14.08
N ALA A 79 -4.40 -0.48 -12.78
CA ALA A 79 -5.02 -1.55 -12.02
C ALA A 79 -6.46 -1.16 -11.70
N ARG A 80 -7.27 -2.16 -11.37
CA ARG A 80 -8.64 -1.90 -10.94
C ARG A 80 -8.72 -1.79 -9.44
N LEU A 81 -7.80 -1.04 -8.88
CA LEU A 81 -7.73 -0.81 -7.45
C LEU A 81 -7.60 0.68 -7.20
N VAL A 82 -8.26 1.14 -6.15
CA VAL A 82 -8.29 2.54 -5.79
C VAL A 82 -7.91 2.66 -4.32
N ILE A 83 -7.01 3.58 -4.01
CA ILE A 83 -6.72 3.93 -2.63
C ILE A 83 -7.49 5.20 -2.33
N ARG A 84 -8.49 5.08 -1.47
CA ARG A 84 -9.30 6.23 -1.09
C ARG A 84 -8.78 6.87 0.17
N THR A 85 -8.88 8.17 0.24
CA THR A 85 -8.59 8.90 1.47
C THR A 85 -9.86 8.94 2.29
N VAL A 86 -9.78 8.46 3.53
CA VAL A 86 -10.90 8.56 4.46
C VAL A 86 -10.57 9.68 5.42
N ARG A 87 -11.25 10.78 5.26
CA ARG A 87 -10.94 12.01 5.95
C ARG A 87 -10.96 11.82 7.45
N GLY A 88 -9.87 12.23 8.11
CA GLY A 88 -9.77 12.15 9.55
C GLY A 88 -9.47 10.76 10.10
N LEU A 89 -9.43 9.74 9.24
CA LEU A 89 -9.18 8.38 9.71
C LEU A 89 -7.95 7.75 9.06
N GLY A 90 -7.88 7.72 7.75
CA GLY A 90 -6.76 7.08 7.10
C GLY A 90 -7.06 6.80 5.64
N TYR A 91 -6.76 5.58 5.23
CA TYR A 91 -6.86 5.20 3.82
C TYR A 91 -7.51 3.84 3.69
N LEU A 92 -8.02 3.59 2.50
CA LEU A 92 -8.82 2.40 2.23
C LEU A 92 -8.52 1.94 0.82
N LEU A 93 -8.18 0.67 0.67
CA LEU A 93 -7.99 0.08 -0.66
C LEU A 93 -9.26 -0.66 -1.04
N GLU A 94 -9.77 -0.36 -2.21
CA GLU A 94 -10.93 -1.09 -2.69
C GLU A 94 -10.79 -1.39 -4.17
N ALA A 95 -11.45 -2.44 -4.61
CA ALA A 95 -11.44 -2.80 -6.01
C ALA A 95 -12.48 -1.96 -6.75
N GLU A 96 -12.12 -1.52 -7.93
CA GLU A 96 -13.07 -0.87 -8.81
C GLU A 96 -14.02 -1.90 -9.38
N ALA A 97 -15.25 -1.53 -9.43
CA ALA A 97 -16.27 -2.41 -9.99
C ALA A 97 -16.13 -2.50 -11.51
#